data_6b7151b08b4abbcfe014e1f015ee5489
#
_entry.id   6b7151b08b4abbcfe014e1f015ee5489
#
_cell.length_a   1.000
_cell.length_b   1.000
_cell.length_c   1.000
_cell.angle_alpha   90.00
_cell.angle_beta   90.00
_cell.angle_gamma   90.00
#
_symmetry.space_group_name_H-M   'P 1'
#
loop_
_entity.id
_entity.type
_entity.pdbx_description
1 polymer ?
#
loop_
_entity_poly.entity_id
_entity_poly.type
_entity_poly.pdbx_seq_one_letter_code
_entity_poly.pdbx_strand_id
1 'polypeptide(L)'
;EREGIRVECQSHPYDFVELNDEACDIVKSFRSKNLGYVYSASHGFFYDQGKGDVRHMLKYAGDELTHVLLADTWNQTKDCRYIVNPPWLNQHGRADYTIHQHTAMGEGEVDFDGIFETLREMDFANKQLKPDAPKVGGDNIICVSYFGFPEKMDQQAPEALDRIKHELL
;
A
#
# COMPACT_ATOMS: atom_id res chain seq x y z
N GLU A 1 -1.46 22.91 -7.29
CA GLU A 1 -2.45 23.64 -6.49
C GLU A 1 -3.39 24.50 -7.34
N ARG A 2 -2.87 25.16 -8.36
CA ARG A 2 -3.65 26.06 -9.22
C ARG A 2 -4.88 25.40 -9.84
N GLU A 3 -4.77 24.14 -10.25
CA GLU A 3 -5.84 23.41 -10.93
C GLU A 3 -6.74 22.62 -9.97
N GLY A 4 -6.52 22.72 -8.66
CA GLY A 4 -7.29 21.98 -7.66
C GLY A 4 -7.09 20.47 -7.70
N ILE A 5 -6.04 20.00 -8.39
CA ILE A 5 -5.73 18.58 -8.51
C ILE A 5 -4.93 18.15 -7.28
N ARG A 6 -5.26 17.01 -6.72
CA ARG A 6 -4.47 16.31 -5.71
C ARG A 6 -3.57 15.29 -6.40
N VAL A 7 -2.35 15.18 -5.92
CA VAL A 7 -1.37 14.17 -6.34
C VAL A 7 -1.02 13.33 -5.13
N GLU A 8 -0.90 12.05 -5.32
CA GLU A 8 -0.50 11.11 -4.28
C GLU A 8 0.79 10.41 -4.67
N CYS A 9 1.75 10.39 -3.76
CA CYS A 9 3.04 9.75 -3.92
C CYS A 9 2.98 8.35 -3.29
N GLN A 10 3.50 7.38 -3.98
CA GLN A 10 3.61 5.99 -3.54
C GLN A 10 5.04 5.51 -3.71
N SER A 11 5.59 4.80 -2.72
CA SER A 11 6.84 4.06 -2.92
C SER A 11 6.59 2.83 -3.80
N HIS A 12 7.55 2.48 -4.64
CA HIS A 12 7.42 1.34 -5.52
C HIS A 12 8.77 0.62 -5.70
N PRO A 13 8.81 -0.71 -5.53
CA PRO A 13 10.00 -1.51 -5.78
C PRO A 13 10.57 -1.28 -7.18
N TYR A 14 11.90 -1.11 -7.24
CA TYR A 14 12.66 -0.88 -8.48
C TYR A 14 12.38 0.46 -9.18
N ASP A 15 11.70 1.38 -8.51
CA ASP A 15 11.45 2.72 -9.01
C ASP A 15 12.36 3.76 -8.34
N PHE A 16 12.14 5.05 -8.62
CA PHE A 16 12.99 6.13 -8.11
C PHE A 16 12.92 6.26 -6.58
N VAL A 17 11.77 5.97 -5.98
CA VAL A 17 11.54 5.99 -4.53
C VAL A 17 11.00 4.61 -4.11
N GLU A 18 11.81 3.86 -3.40
CA GLU A 18 11.51 2.48 -3.05
C GLU A 18 11.01 2.33 -1.61
N LEU A 19 11.54 3.14 -0.69
CA LEU A 19 11.25 3.00 0.73
C LEU A 19 10.07 3.86 1.17
N ASN A 20 9.28 3.33 2.12
CA ASN A 20 8.15 4.04 2.70
C ASN A 20 8.54 5.41 3.27
N ASP A 21 9.58 5.44 4.10
CA ASP A 21 9.96 6.66 4.81
C ASP A 21 10.51 7.72 3.85
N GLU A 22 11.22 7.32 2.81
CA GLU A 22 11.71 8.23 1.75
C GLU A 22 10.54 8.90 1.01
N ALA A 23 9.52 8.13 0.63
CA ALA A 23 8.32 8.67 0.00
C ALA A 23 7.58 9.65 0.91
N CYS A 24 7.47 9.31 2.19
CA CYS A 24 6.87 10.18 3.19
C CYS A 24 7.65 11.48 3.36
N ASP A 25 8.99 11.43 3.40
CA ASP A 25 9.84 12.62 3.53
C ASP A 25 9.72 13.54 2.32
N ILE A 26 9.62 12.97 1.12
CA ILE A 26 9.35 13.75 -0.09
C ILE A 26 8.03 14.48 0.05
N VAL A 27 6.94 13.78 0.39
CA VAL A 27 5.62 14.40 0.56
C VAL A 27 5.65 15.51 1.61
N LYS A 28 6.23 15.24 2.78
CA LYS A 28 6.35 16.21 3.88
C LYS A 28 7.17 17.44 3.49
N SER A 29 8.20 17.27 2.65
CA SER A 29 9.09 18.37 2.24
C SER A 29 8.38 19.45 1.42
N PHE A 30 7.38 19.08 0.65
CA PHE A 30 6.60 20.01 -0.17
C PHE A 30 5.62 20.85 0.62
N ARG A 31 5.20 20.41 1.82
CA ARG A 31 4.21 21.11 2.67
C ARG A 31 2.94 21.53 1.91
N SER A 32 2.54 20.73 0.93
CA SER A 32 1.39 21.02 0.06
C SER A 32 0.16 20.25 0.51
N LYS A 33 -0.97 20.94 0.60
CA LYS A 33 -2.27 20.31 0.85
C LYS A 33 -2.75 19.45 -0.32
N ASN A 34 -2.17 19.65 -1.50
CA ASN A 34 -2.50 18.93 -2.71
C ASN A 34 -1.61 17.70 -2.94
N LEU A 35 -0.70 17.42 -2.01
CA LEU A 35 0.15 16.23 -2.07
C LEU A 35 -0.13 15.34 -0.86
N GLY A 36 -0.35 14.06 -1.10
CA GLY A 36 -0.55 13.05 -0.10
C GLY A 36 0.34 11.83 -0.31
N TYR A 37 0.34 10.94 0.66
CA TYR A 37 1.06 9.68 0.62
C TYR A 37 0.09 8.49 0.51
N VAL A 38 0.40 7.55 -0.38
CA VAL A 38 -0.26 6.26 -0.49
C VAL A 38 0.61 5.19 0.13
N TYR A 39 0.15 4.60 1.21
CA TYR A 39 0.75 3.38 1.72
C TYR A 39 0.28 2.18 0.89
N SER A 40 1.22 1.48 0.27
CA SER A 40 0.95 0.20 -0.39
C SER A 40 1.59 -0.91 0.43
N ALA A 41 0.77 -1.79 0.98
CA ALA A 41 1.24 -2.84 1.87
C ALA A 41 2.27 -3.74 1.19
N SER A 42 2.01 -4.15 -0.06
CA SER A 42 2.93 -5.00 -0.82
C SER A 42 4.25 -4.30 -1.17
N HIS A 43 4.20 -3.02 -1.52
CA HIS A 43 5.41 -2.29 -1.92
C HIS A 43 6.31 -1.97 -0.72
N GLY A 44 5.73 -1.33 0.30
CA GLY A 44 6.48 -0.94 1.50
C GLY A 44 7.07 -2.15 2.22
N PHE A 45 6.28 -3.19 2.41
CA PHE A 45 6.72 -4.41 3.07
C PHE A 45 7.82 -5.15 2.31
N PHE A 46 7.76 -5.18 0.99
CA PHE A 46 8.76 -5.85 0.17
C PHE A 46 10.18 -5.30 0.41
N TYR A 47 10.33 -3.99 0.58
CA TYR A 47 11.61 -3.31 0.76
C TYR A 47 11.90 -2.83 2.19
N ASP A 48 11.21 -3.33 3.19
CA ASP A 48 11.41 -2.90 4.58
C ASP A 48 12.66 -3.45 5.26
N GLN A 49 13.54 -4.06 4.50
CA GLN A 49 14.78 -4.69 4.96
C GLN A 49 14.55 -5.85 5.95
N GLY A 50 13.43 -6.53 5.81
CA GLY A 50 13.08 -7.69 6.63
C GLY A 50 12.56 -7.38 8.04
N LYS A 51 12.30 -6.11 8.33
CA LYS A 51 11.78 -5.70 9.65
C LYS A 51 10.31 -6.09 9.85
N GLY A 52 9.51 -6.09 8.79
CA GLY A 52 8.08 -6.35 8.85
C GLY A 52 7.30 -5.32 9.67
N ASP A 53 7.81 -4.07 9.79
CA ASP A 53 7.28 -3.06 10.70
C ASP A 53 6.22 -2.18 10.02
N VAL A 54 5.06 -2.77 9.76
CA VAL A 54 3.93 -2.04 9.15
C VAL A 54 3.42 -0.90 10.05
N ARG A 55 3.53 -1.07 11.38
CA ARG A 55 3.13 -0.02 12.34
C ARG A 55 4.00 1.22 12.23
N HIS A 56 5.32 1.02 12.11
CA HIS A 56 6.24 2.13 11.87
C HIS A 56 5.89 2.85 10.57
N MET A 57 5.73 2.11 9.48
CA MET A 57 5.47 2.69 8.16
C MET A 57 4.22 3.58 8.16
N LEU A 58 3.11 3.11 8.71
CA LEU A 58 1.87 3.86 8.78
C LEU A 58 1.99 5.09 9.70
N LYS A 59 2.56 4.93 10.90
CA LYS A 59 2.74 6.03 11.85
C LYS A 59 3.72 7.06 11.34
N TYR A 60 4.75 6.65 10.60
CA TYR A 60 5.70 7.58 9.98
C TYR A 60 5.03 8.45 8.92
N ALA A 61 4.12 7.90 8.13
CA ALA A 61 3.32 8.69 7.20
C ALA A 61 2.45 9.75 7.92
N GLY A 62 1.83 9.37 9.01
CA GLY A 62 1.08 10.30 9.88
C GLY A 62 -0.03 11.02 9.12
N ASP A 63 -0.02 12.37 9.18
CA ASP A 63 -1.04 13.21 8.55
C ASP A 63 -0.95 13.28 7.02
N GLU A 64 0.12 12.78 6.44
CA GLU A 64 0.24 12.71 4.99
C GLU A 64 -0.42 11.45 4.41
N LEU A 65 -0.75 10.46 5.24
CA LEU A 65 -1.42 9.23 4.81
C LEU A 65 -2.83 9.53 4.34
N THR A 66 -3.07 9.37 3.06
CA THR A 66 -4.35 9.66 2.42
C THR A 66 -5.03 8.44 1.85
N HIS A 67 -4.26 7.43 1.53
CA HIS A 67 -4.74 6.25 0.84
C HIS A 67 -3.95 5.01 1.30
N VAL A 68 -4.64 3.88 1.42
CA VAL A 68 -4.06 2.59 1.79
C VAL A 68 -4.42 1.56 0.72
N LEU A 69 -3.41 0.93 0.14
CA LEU A 69 -3.55 -0.18 -0.79
C LEU A 69 -3.20 -1.49 -0.07
N LEU A 70 -4.15 -2.39 0.00
CA LEU A 70 -4.01 -3.68 0.67
C LEU A 70 -3.77 -4.79 -0.36
N ALA A 71 -2.62 -5.39 -0.29
CA ALA A 71 -2.25 -6.62 -0.97
C ALA A 71 -1.13 -7.29 -0.18
N ASP A 72 -1.10 -8.62 -0.19
CA ASP A 72 -0.06 -9.39 0.48
C ASP A 72 1.15 -9.61 -0.40
N THR A 73 2.29 -9.85 0.23
CA THR A 73 3.56 -10.16 -0.44
C THR A 73 4.52 -10.85 0.53
N TRP A 74 5.61 -11.38 0.02
CA TRP A 74 6.76 -11.80 0.82
C TRP A 74 7.81 -10.71 0.83
N ASN A 75 8.55 -10.61 1.93
CA ASN A 75 9.68 -9.70 2.02
C ASN A 75 10.82 -10.18 1.12
N GLN A 76 11.51 -9.26 0.43
CA GLN A 76 12.62 -9.57 -0.48
C GLN A 76 13.80 -10.27 0.18
N THR A 77 13.96 -10.18 1.50
CA THR A 77 15.05 -10.83 2.24
C THR A 77 14.82 -12.31 2.43
N LYS A 78 13.62 -12.81 2.14
CA LYS A 78 13.28 -14.21 2.24
C LYS A 78 13.44 -14.90 0.89
N ASP A 79 13.79 -16.20 0.93
CA ASP A 79 13.93 -17.02 -0.28
C ASP A 79 12.56 -17.24 -0.94
N CYS A 80 12.11 -16.24 -1.67
CA CYS A 80 10.84 -16.26 -2.37
C CYS A 80 10.96 -17.09 -3.64
N ARG A 81 10.94 -18.41 -3.51
CA ARG A 81 11.01 -19.34 -4.65
C ARG A 81 9.78 -19.37 -5.54
N TYR A 82 8.71 -18.72 -5.11
CA TYR A 82 7.44 -18.71 -5.84
C TYR A 82 7.19 -17.34 -6.44
N ILE A 83 7.91 -17.03 -7.49
CA ILE A 83 7.60 -15.91 -8.34
C ILE A 83 6.47 -16.36 -9.25
N VAL A 84 5.25 -16.00 -8.92
CA VAL A 84 4.18 -16.05 -9.91
C VAL A 84 4.37 -14.81 -10.78
N ASN A 85 5.22 -14.94 -11.78
CA ASN A 85 5.31 -13.93 -12.81
C ASN A 85 3.99 -13.94 -13.58
N PRO A 86 3.21 -12.87 -13.54
CA PRO A 86 2.08 -12.77 -14.46
C PRO A 86 2.58 -13.01 -15.89
N PRO A 87 1.82 -13.68 -16.75
CA PRO A 87 2.26 -14.04 -18.09
C PRO A 87 2.79 -12.86 -18.92
N TRP A 88 2.31 -11.65 -18.66
CA TRP A 88 2.77 -10.44 -19.36
C TRP A 88 4.16 -9.93 -18.93
N LEU A 89 4.63 -10.28 -17.71
CA LEU A 89 5.99 -9.96 -17.27
C LEU A 89 7.03 -10.95 -17.79
N ASN A 90 6.58 -12.12 -18.20
CA ASN A 90 7.45 -13.20 -18.70
C ASN A 90 7.77 -13.14 -20.20
N GLN A 91 7.44 -12.04 -20.87
CA GLN A 91 7.62 -11.91 -22.32
C GLN A 91 9.06 -12.07 -22.81
N HIS A 92 10.04 -12.07 -21.91
CA HIS A 92 11.46 -12.15 -22.28
C HIS A 92 12.24 -13.30 -21.62
N GLY A 93 11.57 -14.28 -21.04
CA GLY A 93 12.22 -15.50 -20.50
C GLY A 93 13.21 -15.24 -19.35
N ARG A 94 13.14 -14.09 -18.66
CA ARG A 94 13.97 -13.79 -17.51
C ARG A 94 13.22 -14.17 -16.24
N ALA A 95 13.54 -15.34 -15.72
CA ALA A 95 12.99 -15.88 -14.47
C ALA A 95 13.61 -15.26 -13.20
N ASP A 96 14.51 -14.29 -13.34
CA ASP A 96 15.45 -13.89 -12.28
C ASP A 96 15.02 -12.63 -11.50
N TYR A 97 13.81 -12.13 -11.71
CA TYR A 97 13.32 -10.98 -10.96
C TYR A 97 12.45 -11.41 -9.79
N THR A 98 12.91 -11.11 -8.59
CA THR A 98 12.04 -11.11 -7.41
C THR A 98 11.13 -9.89 -7.50
N ILE A 99 9.85 -10.11 -7.76
CA ILE A 99 8.87 -9.03 -7.86
C ILE A 99 8.00 -9.08 -6.61
N HIS A 100 7.71 -7.89 -6.05
CA HIS A 100 6.67 -7.78 -5.03
C HIS A 100 5.36 -8.33 -5.60
N GLN A 101 4.69 -9.14 -4.80
CA GLN A 101 3.45 -9.76 -5.21
C GLN A 101 2.27 -8.92 -4.72
N HIS A 102 1.12 -9.12 -5.33
CA HIS A 102 -0.15 -8.53 -4.91
C HIS A 102 -1.16 -9.66 -4.76
N THR A 103 -0.92 -10.52 -3.78
CA THR A 103 -1.78 -11.65 -3.46
C THR A 103 -2.86 -11.23 -2.45
N ALA A 104 -3.80 -12.13 -2.19
CA ALA A 104 -4.83 -11.88 -1.18
C ALA A 104 -4.24 -11.82 0.22
N MET A 105 -4.88 -11.05 1.09
CA MET A 105 -4.50 -10.94 2.50
C MET A 105 -4.45 -12.30 3.17
N GLY A 106 -3.29 -12.67 3.73
CA GLY A 106 -3.03 -13.95 4.38
C GLY A 106 -2.33 -14.99 3.49
N GLU A 107 -2.06 -14.67 2.23
CA GLU A 107 -1.28 -15.54 1.34
C GLU A 107 0.24 -15.26 1.39
N GLY A 108 0.66 -14.15 2.02
CA GLY A 108 2.07 -13.74 2.18
C GLY A 108 2.47 -13.58 3.64
N GLU A 109 3.23 -12.53 3.93
CA GLU A 109 3.83 -12.29 5.25
C GLU A 109 3.49 -10.91 5.83
N VAL A 110 2.68 -10.10 5.16
CA VAL A 110 2.29 -8.78 5.65
C VAL A 110 1.45 -8.91 6.92
N ASP A 111 1.81 -8.18 7.97
CA ASP A 111 1.07 -8.11 9.23
C ASP A 111 -0.20 -7.26 9.07
N PHE A 112 -1.26 -7.83 8.50
CA PHE A 112 -2.53 -7.12 8.33
C PHE A 112 -3.22 -6.78 9.63
N ASP A 113 -3.08 -7.60 10.66
CA ASP A 113 -3.64 -7.31 11.99
C ASP A 113 -2.98 -6.05 12.56
N GLY A 114 -1.65 -5.94 12.40
CA GLY A 114 -0.90 -4.73 12.74
C GLY A 114 -1.29 -3.52 11.90
N ILE A 115 -1.58 -3.69 10.61
CA ILE A 115 -2.10 -2.61 9.76
C ILE A 115 -3.43 -2.10 10.29
N PHE A 116 -4.42 -2.98 10.49
CA PHE A 116 -5.75 -2.57 10.93
C PHE A 116 -5.73 -1.98 12.33
N GLU A 117 -4.97 -2.56 13.27
CA GLU A 117 -4.79 -2.01 14.61
C GLU A 117 -4.22 -0.58 14.54
N THR A 118 -3.19 -0.37 13.72
CA THR A 118 -2.57 0.94 13.56
C THR A 118 -3.52 1.96 12.91
N LEU A 119 -4.28 1.56 11.89
CA LEU A 119 -5.27 2.42 11.26
C LEU A 119 -6.38 2.85 12.23
N ARG A 120 -6.81 1.93 13.15
CA ARG A 120 -7.74 2.28 14.24
C ARG A 120 -7.12 3.26 15.24
N GLU A 121 -5.88 3.01 15.67
CA GLU A 121 -5.16 3.93 16.58
C GLU A 121 -4.99 5.33 15.97
N MET A 122 -4.81 5.42 14.66
CA MET A 122 -4.67 6.68 13.93
C MET A 122 -6.03 7.34 13.64
N ASP A 123 -7.13 6.68 13.98
CA ASP A 123 -8.49 7.10 13.62
C ASP A 123 -8.66 7.35 12.11
N PHE A 124 -7.99 6.52 11.30
CA PHE A 124 -7.86 6.75 9.87
C PHE A 124 -9.19 6.86 9.16
N ALA A 125 -10.18 6.04 9.53
CA ALA A 125 -11.50 6.04 8.89
C ALA A 125 -12.26 7.36 9.09
N ASN A 126 -12.04 8.05 10.20
CA ASN A 126 -12.70 9.31 10.54
C ASN A 126 -11.80 10.54 10.40
N LYS A 127 -10.52 10.33 10.08
CA LYS A 127 -9.55 11.40 9.97
C LYS A 127 -9.98 12.41 8.91
N GLN A 128 -10.14 13.66 9.31
CA GLN A 128 -10.34 14.71 8.35
C GLN A 128 -9.01 15.04 7.66
N LEU A 129 -9.01 14.97 6.33
CA LEU A 129 -7.90 15.49 5.56
C LEU A 129 -7.68 16.96 5.86
N LYS A 130 -6.48 17.47 5.55
CA LYS A 130 -6.15 18.89 5.70
C LYS A 130 -7.34 19.73 5.27
N PRO A 131 -7.82 20.66 6.12
CA PRO A 131 -8.87 21.61 5.72
C PRO A 131 -8.47 22.21 4.37
N ASP A 132 -9.35 22.41 3.47
CA ASP A 132 -9.08 22.95 2.13
C ASP A 132 -8.33 22.02 1.14
N ALA A 133 -8.03 20.77 1.49
CA ALA A 133 -7.52 19.82 0.49
C ALA A 133 -8.61 19.52 -0.54
N PRO A 134 -8.24 19.35 -1.83
CA PRO A 134 -9.20 18.90 -2.82
C PRO A 134 -9.76 17.53 -2.42
N LYS A 135 -11.07 17.38 -2.44
CA LYS A 135 -11.74 16.11 -2.21
C LYS A 135 -11.88 15.38 -3.54
N VAL A 136 -11.08 14.35 -3.74
CA VAL A 136 -11.17 13.49 -4.92
C VAL A 136 -11.58 12.10 -4.45
N GLY A 137 -12.77 11.69 -4.82
CA GLY A 137 -13.24 10.33 -4.57
C GLY A 137 -13.57 9.97 -3.12
N GLY A 138 -13.40 10.87 -2.17
CA GLY A 138 -13.56 10.65 -0.72
C GLY A 138 -12.28 10.88 0.06
N ASP A 139 -12.42 10.98 1.37
CA ASP A 139 -11.30 11.06 2.29
C ASP A 139 -10.95 9.63 2.77
N ASN A 140 -9.66 9.35 3.03
CA ASN A 140 -9.19 8.12 3.66
C ASN A 140 -9.57 6.84 2.90
N ILE A 141 -9.10 6.76 1.68
CA ILE A 141 -9.43 5.65 0.78
C ILE A 141 -8.67 4.39 1.21
N ILE A 142 -9.37 3.28 1.29
CA ILE A 142 -8.77 1.94 1.44
C ILE A 142 -9.20 1.11 0.24
N CYS A 143 -8.23 0.59 -0.48
CA CYS A 143 -8.44 -0.25 -1.66
C CYS A 143 -7.75 -1.60 -1.52
N VAL A 144 -8.37 -2.60 -2.10
CA VAL A 144 -7.72 -3.89 -2.35
C VAL A 144 -7.00 -3.80 -3.70
N SER A 145 -5.73 -4.17 -3.72
CA SER A 145 -4.87 -4.08 -4.90
C SER A 145 -4.33 -5.46 -5.29
N TYR A 146 -5.24 -6.40 -5.57
CA TYR A 146 -4.87 -7.75 -6.01
C TYR A 146 -4.70 -7.78 -7.52
N PHE A 147 -3.62 -8.40 -8.00
CA PHE A 147 -3.46 -8.72 -9.41
C PHE A 147 -2.64 -9.98 -9.61
N GLY A 148 -2.76 -10.58 -10.78
CA GLY A 148 -2.06 -11.83 -11.10
C GLY A 148 -2.93 -13.08 -11.07
N PHE A 149 -4.10 -13.04 -10.41
CA PHE A 149 -5.03 -14.15 -10.33
C PHE A 149 -6.47 -13.70 -10.56
N PRO A 150 -6.80 -13.21 -11.77
CA PRO A 150 -8.12 -12.66 -12.05
C PRO A 150 -9.26 -13.65 -11.80
N GLU A 151 -9.02 -14.95 -11.94
CA GLU A 151 -9.98 -16.01 -11.67
C GLU A 151 -10.39 -16.13 -10.21
N LYS A 152 -9.60 -15.59 -9.30
CA LYS A 152 -9.89 -15.59 -7.84
C LYS A 152 -10.55 -14.30 -7.37
N MET A 153 -10.56 -13.26 -8.18
CA MET A 153 -11.00 -11.92 -7.76
C MET A 153 -12.46 -11.88 -7.32
N ASP A 154 -13.33 -12.64 -7.99
CA ASP A 154 -14.77 -12.68 -7.66
C ASP A 154 -15.02 -13.19 -6.24
N GLN A 155 -14.12 -14.00 -5.70
CA GLN A 155 -14.19 -14.50 -4.32
C GLN A 155 -13.37 -13.61 -3.37
N GLN A 156 -12.13 -13.35 -3.69
CA GLN A 156 -11.17 -12.69 -2.78
C GLN A 156 -11.49 -11.23 -2.52
N ALA A 157 -12.05 -10.50 -3.50
CA ALA A 157 -12.35 -9.09 -3.30
C ALA A 157 -13.53 -8.86 -2.32
N PRO A 158 -14.64 -9.60 -2.39
CA PRO A 158 -15.68 -9.52 -1.36
C PRO A 158 -15.18 -9.89 0.04
N GLU A 159 -14.41 -10.99 0.18
CA GLU A 159 -13.83 -11.41 1.46
C GLU A 159 -12.94 -10.32 2.07
N ALA A 160 -12.11 -9.69 1.26
CA ALA A 160 -11.27 -8.59 1.69
C ALA A 160 -12.09 -7.37 2.13
N LEU A 161 -13.14 -7.03 1.39
CA LEU A 161 -14.03 -5.92 1.73
C LEU A 161 -14.76 -6.17 3.05
N ASP A 162 -15.21 -7.39 3.28
CA ASP A 162 -15.88 -7.77 4.52
C ASP A 162 -14.91 -7.70 5.71
N ARG A 163 -13.66 -8.14 5.53
CA ARG A 163 -12.62 -7.97 6.54
C ARG A 163 -12.35 -6.50 6.84
N ILE A 164 -12.17 -5.66 5.83
CA ILE A 164 -11.93 -4.21 6.01
C ILE A 164 -13.06 -3.57 6.81
N LYS A 165 -14.32 -3.89 6.47
CA LYS A 165 -15.49 -3.38 7.20
C LYS A 165 -15.52 -3.84 8.64
N HIS A 166 -15.25 -5.12 8.88
CA HIS A 166 -15.20 -5.68 10.24
C HIS A 166 -14.13 -5.03 11.11
N GLU A 167 -12.98 -4.74 10.53
CA GLU A 167 -11.84 -4.20 11.25
C GLU A 167 -11.91 -2.69 11.50
N LEU A 168 -12.57 -1.93 10.63
CA LEU A 168 -12.47 -0.46 10.65
C LEU A 168 -13.81 0.28 10.81
N LEU A 169 -14.94 -0.38 10.63
CA LEU A 169 -16.28 0.21 10.75
C LEU A 169 -17.10 -0.44 11.86
#